data_709fe2fcaaa1dbbdf6df883cc66d9c65
#
_entry.id   709fe2fcaaa1dbbdf6df883cc66d9c65
#
_cell.length_a   1.000
_cell.length_b   1.000
_cell.length_c   1.000
_cell.angle_alpha   90.00
_cell.angle_beta   90.00
_cell.angle_gamma   90.00
#
_symmetry.space_group_name_H-M   'P 1'
#
loop_
_entity.id
_entity.type
_entity.pdbx_description
1 polymer ?
#
loop_
_entity_poly.entity_id
_entity_poly.type
_entity_poly.pdbx_seq_one_letter_code
_entity_poly.pdbx_strand_id
1 'polypeptide(L)'
;MPDTELEIEYSQAVRDHRAAHSRLVMLLRRMAMESLGDVVPGASSIAAVGEFNEDGIPTLRIQRVFDAEGRVLFDVDVGHSDREVEDAVDFVDTEYVDVLIDLAPGDYFGSVVID
;
A
#
# COMPACT_ATOMS: atom_id res chain seq x y z
N MET A 1 -24.17 27.31 -25.99
CA MET A 1 -24.43 27.02 -24.57
C MET A 1 -23.71 25.73 -24.18
N PRO A 2 -22.90 25.72 -23.14
CA PRO A 2 -22.37 24.47 -22.65
C PRO A 2 -23.54 23.57 -22.24
N ASP A 3 -23.37 22.28 -22.46
CA ASP A 3 -24.38 21.28 -22.08
C ASP A 3 -24.32 21.04 -20.59
N THR A 4 -25.24 21.65 -19.86
CA THR A 4 -25.29 21.56 -18.39
C THR A 4 -25.52 20.12 -17.90
N GLU A 5 -26.27 19.30 -18.67
CA GLU A 5 -26.48 17.91 -18.36
C GLU A 5 -25.21 17.10 -18.50
N LEU A 6 -24.42 17.33 -19.55
CA LEU A 6 -23.11 16.70 -19.74
C LEU A 6 -22.12 17.09 -18.64
N GLU A 7 -22.12 18.35 -18.24
CA GLU A 7 -21.25 18.82 -17.15
C GLU A 7 -21.60 18.13 -15.82
N ILE A 8 -22.90 17.97 -15.54
CA ILE A 8 -23.38 17.27 -14.35
C ILE A 8 -22.98 15.79 -14.40
N GLU A 9 -23.21 15.13 -15.54
CA GLU A 9 -22.83 13.73 -15.74
C GLU A 9 -21.33 13.53 -15.58
N TYR A 10 -20.52 14.40 -16.17
CA TYR A 10 -19.06 14.37 -16.04
C TYR A 10 -18.63 14.53 -14.58
N SER A 11 -19.17 15.51 -13.88
CA SER A 11 -18.85 15.74 -12.46
C SER A 11 -19.23 14.56 -11.60
N GLN A 12 -20.36 13.92 -11.87
CA GLN A 12 -20.79 12.72 -11.14
C GLN A 12 -19.88 11.55 -11.44
N ALA A 13 -19.48 11.34 -12.68
CA ALA A 13 -18.56 10.27 -13.08
C ALA A 13 -17.19 10.45 -12.41
N VAL A 14 -16.69 11.68 -12.30
CA VAL A 14 -15.44 11.98 -11.60
C VAL A 14 -15.56 11.64 -10.12
N ARG A 15 -16.67 12.02 -9.47
CA ARG A 15 -16.92 11.67 -8.05
C ARG A 15 -16.98 10.18 -7.84
N ASP A 16 -17.70 9.45 -8.70
CA ASP A 16 -17.81 7.99 -8.63
C ASP A 16 -16.46 7.32 -8.82
N HIS A 17 -15.66 7.80 -9.77
CA HIS A 17 -14.32 7.30 -10.01
C HIS A 17 -13.40 7.52 -8.80
N ARG A 18 -13.43 8.71 -8.21
CA ARG A 18 -12.64 9.03 -7.01
C ARG A 18 -13.04 8.16 -5.83
N ALA A 19 -14.34 7.95 -5.63
CA ALA A 19 -14.84 7.10 -4.55
C ALA A 19 -14.41 5.65 -4.75
N ALA A 20 -14.53 5.11 -5.96
CA ALA A 20 -14.10 3.75 -6.29
C ALA A 20 -12.57 3.60 -6.12
N HIS A 21 -11.80 4.58 -6.56
CA HIS A 21 -10.34 4.59 -6.42
C HIS A 21 -9.91 4.59 -4.95
N SER A 22 -10.50 5.46 -4.14
CA SER A 22 -10.24 5.52 -2.69
C SER A 22 -10.58 4.20 -2.00
N ARG A 23 -11.67 3.57 -2.43
CA ARG A 23 -12.08 2.25 -1.90
C ARG A 23 -11.07 1.16 -2.25
N LEU A 24 -10.57 1.15 -3.49
CA LEU A 24 -9.54 0.20 -3.92
C LEU A 24 -8.27 0.33 -3.08
N VAL A 25 -7.81 1.56 -2.87
CA VAL A 25 -6.62 1.84 -2.04
C VAL A 25 -6.84 1.33 -0.62
N MET A 26 -7.99 1.64 -0.02
CA MET A 26 -8.31 1.21 1.34
C MET A 26 -8.38 -0.32 1.45
N LEU A 27 -9.00 -0.99 0.47
CA LEU A 27 -9.10 -2.45 0.45
C LEU A 27 -7.72 -3.11 0.33
N LEU A 28 -6.84 -2.56 -0.52
CA LEU A 28 -5.47 -3.08 -0.66
C LEU A 28 -4.69 -2.94 0.65
N ARG A 29 -4.81 -1.82 1.34
CA ARG A 29 -4.17 -1.61 2.64
C ARG A 29 -4.66 -2.63 3.66
N ARG A 30 -5.97 -2.86 3.72
CA ARG A 30 -6.57 -3.86 4.61
C ARG A 30 -6.11 -5.28 4.27
N MET A 31 -6.11 -5.64 2.99
CA MET A 31 -5.65 -6.94 2.53
C MET A 31 -4.19 -7.17 2.90
N ALA A 32 -3.35 -6.15 2.73
CA ALA A 32 -1.94 -6.21 3.13
C ALA A 32 -1.80 -6.50 4.62
N MET A 33 -2.52 -5.75 5.46
CA MET A 33 -2.43 -5.90 6.92
C MET A 33 -3.01 -7.23 7.39
N GLU A 34 -4.13 -7.68 6.84
CA GLU A 34 -4.74 -8.95 7.21
C GLU A 34 -3.87 -10.14 6.80
N SER A 35 -3.34 -10.11 5.57
CA SER A 35 -2.45 -11.16 5.08
C SER A 35 -1.16 -11.25 5.90
N LEU A 36 -0.59 -10.10 6.23
CA LEU A 36 0.62 -10.03 7.06
C LEU A 36 0.35 -10.51 8.48
N GLY A 37 -0.78 -10.13 9.06
CA GLY A 37 -1.17 -10.50 10.41
C GLY A 37 -1.41 -12.00 10.62
N ASP A 38 -1.74 -12.73 9.56
CA ASP A 38 -1.93 -14.18 9.60
C ASP A 38 -0.60 -14.92 9.91
N VAL A 39 0.53 -14.35 9.51
CA VAL A 39 1.86 -14.98 9.70
C VAL A 39 2.71 -14.22 10.70
N VAL A 40 2.51 -12.91 10.82
CA VAL A 40 3.23 -12.05 11.75
C VAL A 40 2.23 -11.53 12.80
N PRO A 41 1.96 -12.31 13.87
CA PRO A 41 1.00 -11.90 14.88
C PRO A 41 1.38 -10.56 15.53
N GLY A 42 0.39 -9.70 15.68
CA GLY A 42 0.60 -8.38 16.26
C GLY A 42 1.02 -7.30 15.27
N ALA A 43 1.19 -7.62 13.98
CA ALA A 43 1.49 -6.63 12.97
C ALA A 43 0.39 -5.55 12.93
N SER A 44 0.80 -4.30 13.10
CA SER A 44 -0.11 -3.14 13.22
C SER A 44 0.14 -2.09 12.16
N SER A 45 1.39 -1.91 11.74
CA SER A 45 1.74 -0.96 10.69
C SER A 45 2.94 -1.42 9.87
N ILE A 46 3.03 -0.90 8.66
CA ILE A 46 4.12 -1.16 7.73
C ILE A 46 4.79 0.18 7.40
N ALA A 47 6.09 0.28 7.59
CA ALA A 47 6.88 1.38 7.04
C ALA A 47 7.40 0.95 5.66
N ALA A 48 7.11 1.74 4.64
CA ALA A 48 7.48 1.45 3.27
C ALA A 48 8.16 2.65 2.64
N VAL A 49 8.92 2.42 1.57
CA VAL A 49 9.58 3.48 0.80
C VAL A 49 9.17 3.36 -0.66
N GLY A 50 8.64 4.47 -1.20
CA GLY A 50 8.29 4.60 -2.60
C GLY A 50 9.36 5.39 -3.36
N GLU A 51 9.81 4.84 -4.47
CA GLU A 51 10.86 5.44 -5.29
C GLU A 51 10.76 4.96 -6.74
N PHE A 52 11.44 5.64 -7.64
CA PHE A 52 11.62 5.14 -9.01
C PHE A 52 12.80 4.17 -9.05
N ASN A 53 12.61 3.03 -9.73
CA ASN A 53 13.72 2.11 -10.00
C ASN A 53 14.60 2.62 -11.15
N GLU A 54 15.61 1.84 -11.53
CA GLU A 54 16.56 2.18 -12.60
C GLU A 54 15.86 2.42 -13.96
N ASP A 55 14.75 1.74 -14.20
CA ASP A 55 13.96 1.88 -15.43
C ASP A 55 12.92 3.01 -15.37
N GLY A 56 12.90 3.77 -14.28
CA GLY A 56 11.93 4.86 -14.07
C GLY A 56 10.54 4.38 -13.69
N ILE A 57 10.40 3.12 -13.26
CA ILE A 57 9.13 2.54 -12.82
C ILE A 57 8.96 2.81 -11.32
N PRO A 58 7.80 3.32 -10.88
CA PRO A 58 7.56 3.53 -9.45
C PRO A 58 7.43 2.19 -8.72
N THR A 59 8.12 2.07 -7.59
CA THR A 59 8.08 0.89 -6.73
C THR A 59 7.86 1.31 -5.29
N LEU A 60 7.06 0.55 -4.55
CA LEU A 60 6.84 0.72 -3.12
C LEU A 60 7.24 -0.57 -2.42
N ARG A 61 8.18 -0.46 -1.47
CA ARG A 61 8.77 -1.64 -0.83
C ARG A 61 8.68 -1.54 0.67
N ILE A 62 8.36 -2.66 1.31
CA ILE A 62 8.32 -2.77 2.77
C ILE A 62 9.74 -2.66 3.34
N GLN A 63 9.91 -1.76 4.30
CA GLN A 63 11.16 -1.60 5.03
C GLN A 63 11.08 -2.24 6.41
N ARG A 64 9.99 -2.00 7.13
CA ARG A 64 9.77 -2.52 8.49
C ARG A 64 8.30 -2.82 8.74
N VAL A 65 8.07 -3.73 9.67
CA VAL A 65 6.74 -4.03 10.21
C VAL A 65 6.80 -3.80 11.71
N PHE A 66 5.78 -3.11 12.24
CA PHE A 66 5.70 -2.75 13.66
C PHE A 66 4.46 -3.35 14.31
N ASP A 67 4.54 -3.60 15.60
CA ASP A 67 3.37 -3.92 16.42
C ASP A 67 2.67 -2.63 16.91
N ALA A 68 1.60 -2.79 17.69
CA ALA A 68 0.81 -1.66 18.19
C ALA A 68 1.61 -0.76 19.15
N GLU A 69 2.65 -1.29 19.78
CA GLU A 69 3.54 -0.53 20.68
C GLU A 69 4.74 0.05 19.97
N GLY A 70 4.82 -0.09 18.65
CA GLY A 70 5.92 0.44 17.84
C GLY A 70 7.18 -0.42 17.86
N ARG A 71 7.09 -1.65 18.36
CA ARG A 71 8.22 -2.59 18.30
C ARG A 71 8.38 -3.15 16.89
N VAL A 72 9.63 -3.33 16.46
CA VAL A 72 9.95 -3.87 15.14
C VAL A 72 9.76 -5.38 15.15
N LEU A 73 8.83 -5.85 14.29
CA LEU A 73 8.57 -7.28 14.08
C LEU A 73 9.35 -7.81 12.88
N PHE A 74 9.66 -6.96 11.91
CA PHE A 74 10.44 -7.28 10.74
C PHE A 74 11.21 -6.03 10.28
N ASP A 75 12.46 -6.23 9.85
CA ASP A 75 13.32 -5.19 9.27
C ASP A 75 14.04 -5.79 8.06
N VAL A 76 13.86 -5.19 6.89
CA VAL A 76 14.42 -5.70 5.64
C VAL A 76 15.95 -5.76 5.66
N ASP A 77 16.60 -4.84 6.38
CA ASP A 77 18.07 -4.78 6.46
C ASP A 77 18.65 -5.90 7.34
N VAL A 78 17.86 -6.42 8.26
CA VAL A 78 18.26 -7.49 9.18
C VAL A 78 17.78 -8.85 8.71
N GLY A 79 16.61 -8.88 8.07
CA GLY A 79 15.89 -10.10 7.72
C GLY A 79 15.18 -10.69 8.93
N HIS A 80 14.71 -11.91 8.81
CA HIS A 80 14.02 -12.65 9.87
C HIS A 80 14.44 -14.12 9.84
N SER A 81 14.63 -14.70 11.01
CA SER A 81 15.03 -16.11 11.14
C SER A 81 13.95 -17.09 10.68
N ASP A 82 12.68 -16.69 10.77
CA ASP A 82 11.54 -17.50 10.33
C ASP A 82 11.28 -17.24 8.84
N ARG A 83 11.45 -18.28 8.03
CA ARG A 83 11.23 -18.21 6.58
C ARG A 83 9.78 -17.92 6.22
N GLU A 84 8.82 -18.38 7.03
CA GLU A 84 7.41 -18.08 6.80
C GLU A 84 7.14 -16.58 6.89
N VAL A 85 7.80 -15.88 7.81
CA VAL A 85 7.72 -14.43 7.95
C VAL A 85 8.33 -13.74 6.73
N GLU A 86 9.51 -14.16 6.30
CA GLU A 86 10.17 -13.63 5.09
C GLU A 86 9.28 -13.79 3.85
N ASP A 87 8.73 -14.99 3.66
CA ASP A 87 7.86 -15.29 2.51
C ASP A 87 6.55 -14.50 2.57
N ALA A 88 5.97 -14.31 3.75
CA ALA A 88 4.75 -13.52 3.94
C ALA A 88 4.99 -12.05 3.64
N VAL A 89 6.09 -11.47 4.09
CA VAL A 89 6.45 -10.09 3.80
C VAL A 89 6.67 -9.90 2.29
N ASP A 90 7.38 -10.81 1.65
CA ASP A 90 7.61 -10.80 0.21
C ASP A 90 6.29 -10.84 -0.57
N PHE A 91 5.38 -11.72 -0.19
CA PHE A 91 4.07 -11.86 -0.81
C PHE A 91 3.25 -10.56 -0.69
N VAL A 92 3.16 -10.01 0.52
CA VAL A 92 2.42 -8.77 0.78
C VAL A 92 3.05 -7.60 0.03
N ASP A 93 4.39 -7.55 -0.02
CA ASP A 93 5.13 -6.50 -0.72
C ASP A 93 4.80 -6.47 -2.21
N THR A 94 4.84 -7.63 -2.87
CA THR A 94 4.61 -7.72 -4.32
C THR A 94 3.14 -7.66 -4.71
N GLU A 95 2.25 -8.30 -3.94
CA GLU A 95 0.84 -8.46 -4.32
C GLU A 95 -0.04 -7.28 -3.90
N TYR A 96 0.31 -6.59 -2.82
CA TYR A 96 -0.55 -5.53 -2.27
C TYR A 96 0.15 -4.18 -2.17
N VAL A 97 1.33 -4.13 -1.57
CA VAL A 97 2.01 -2.86 -1.26
C VAL A 97 2.47 -2.17 -2.54
N ASP A 98 3.15 -2.88 -3.41
CA ASP A 98 3.67 -2.31 -4.66
C ASP A 98 2.56 -1.78 -5.58
N VAL A 99 1.37 -2.38 -5.51
CA VAL A 99 0.20 -1.93 -6.29
C VAL A 99 -0.30 -0.56 -5.83
N LEU A 100 -0.13 -0.22 -4.56
CA LEU A 100 -0.59 1.06 -4.01
C LEU A 100 0.06 2.26 -4.70
N ILE A 101 1.34 2.18 -5.03
CA ILE A 101 2.02 3.29 -5.70
C ILE A 101 1.55 3.47 -7.15
N ASP A 102 1.13 2.40 -7.81
CA ASP A 102 0.54 2.47 -9.14
C ASP A 102 -0.84 3.13 -9.11
N LEU A 103 -1.62 2.87 -8.06
CA LEU A 103 -2.97 3.43 -7.90
C LEU A 103 -2.96 4.87 -7.42
N ALA A 104 -2.04 5.22 -6.53
CA ALA A 104 -2.01 6.54 -5.90
C ALA A 104 -0.55 7.05 -5.77
N PRO A 105 0.17 7.28 -6.89
CA PRO A 105 1.59 7.60 -6.85
C PRO A 105 1.91 8.85 -6.02
N GLY A 106 1.04 9.85 -6.03
CA GLY A 106 1.25 11.08 -5.27
C GLY A 106 1.30 10.88 -3.75
N ASP A 107 0.70 9.80 -3.25
CA ASP A 107 0.59 9.53 -1.81
C ASP A 107 1.65 8.57 -1.28
N TYR A 108 2.37 7.87 -2.16
CA TYR A 108 3.25 6.77 -1.77
C TYR A 108 4.71 6.95 -2.14
N PHE A 109 5.14 8.14 -2.58
CA PHE A 109 6.55 8.44 -2.77
C PHE A 109 7.21 8.87 -1.45
N GLY A 110 8.47 8.48 -1.26
CA GLY A 110 9.22 8.71 -0.04
C GLY A 110 8.88 7.69 1.04
N SER A 111 9.06 8.06 2.30
CA SER A 111 8.76 7.20 3.44
C SER A 111 7.29 7.32 3.80
N VAL A 112 6.58 6.21 3.80
CA VAL A 112 5.14 6.16 4.08
C VAL A 112 4.83 5.07 5.10
N VAL A 113 3.71 5.23 5.82
CA VAL A 113 3.22 4.26 6.79
C VAL A 113 1.86 3.74 6.31
N ILE A 114 1.73 2.42 6.32
CA ILE A 114 0.48 1.71 6.00
C ILE A 114 -0.03 1.06 7.29
N ASP A 115 -1.25 1.37 7.65
CA ASP A 115 -1.91 0.85 8.85
C ASP A 115 -3.37 0.51 8.62
#